data_b531d4fb158c1921e1cb24bb1c658c2c
#
_entry.id   b531d4fb158c1921e1cb24bb1c658c2c
#
_cell.length_a   1.000
_cell.length_b   1.000
_cell.length_c   1.000
_cell.angle_alpha   90.00
_cell.angle_beta   90.00
_cell.angle_gamma   90.00
#
_symmetry.space_group_name_H-M   'P 1'
#
loop_
_entity.id
_entity.type
_entity.pdbx_description
1 polymer ?
#
loop_
_entity_poly.entity_id
_entity_poly.type
_entity_poly.pdbx_seq_one_letter_code
_entity_poly.pdbx_strand_id
1 'polypeptide(L)'
;MNKYTETFGIDISKNVFDCYGSIQGHLQFKNNEKGFKKFLKILSKDSLVVMEATGYYHYRLAQFLHKQHIPVSVVNPLSIK
;
A
#
# COMPACT_ATOMS: atom_id res chain seq x y z
N MET A 1 -3.83 -6.15 -20.88
CA MET A 1 -4.25 -7.06 -19.79
C MET A 1 -3.47 -6.75 -18.53
N ASN A 2 -4.17 -6.64 -17.43
CA ASN A 2 -3.56 -6.38 -16.14
C ASN A 2 -2.99 -7.68 -15.57
N LYS A 3 -1.71 -7.70 -15.26
CA LYS A 3 -1.07 -8.90 -14.72
C LYS A 3 -1.28 -9.07 -13.21
N TYR A 4 -1.91 -8.08 -12.56
CA TYR A 4 -2.17 -8.15 -11.13
C TYR A 4 -3.62 -8.58 -10.87
N THR A 5 -3.82 -9.44 -9.84
CA THR A 5 -5.16 -9.87 -9.45
C THR A 5 -5.93 -8.73 -8.81
N GLU A 6 -5.23 -7.90 -8.04
CA GLU A 6 -5.87 -6.80 -7.33
C GLU A 6 -4.90 -5.66 -7.18
N THR A 7 -5.39 -4.44 -7.28
CA THR A 7 -4.61 -3.23 -7.03
C THR A 7 -5.17 -2.53 -5.80
N PHE A 8 -4.26 -2.14 -4.89
CA PHE A 8 -4.63 -1.42 -3.68
C PHE A 8 -4.07 -0.02 -3.73
N GLY A 9 -4.94 0.99 -3.61
CA GLY A 9 -4.52 2.37 -3.43
C GLY A 9 -4.39 2.68 -1.95
N ILE A 10 -3.29 3.30 -1.55
CA ILE A 10 -3.01 3.58 -0.14
C ILE A 10 -3.03 5.08 0.12
N ASP A 11 -3.80 5.48 1.12
CA ASP A 11 -3.79 6.83 1.68
C ASP A 11 -3.25 6.69 3.10
N ILE A 12 -2.06 7.21 3.35
CA ILE A 12 -1.35 6.96 4.59
C ILE A 12 -1.16 8.24 5.40
N SER A 13 -1.38 8.13 6.71
CA SER A 13 -1.16 9.20 7.66
C SER A 13 -0.22 8.70 8.76
N LYS A 14 0.00 9.54 9.77
CA LYS A 14 0.92 9.21 10.85
C LYS A 14 0.53 7.92 11.58
N ASN A 15 -0.76 7.74 11.86
CA ASN A 15 -1.21 6.67 12.75
C ASN A 15 -1.89 5.51 12.04
N VAL A 16 -2.47 5.75 10.88
CA VAL A 16 -3.23 4.73 10.15
C VAL A 16 -2.98 4.86 8.66
N PHE A 17 -3.30 3.80 7.93
CA PHE A 17 -3.40 3.90 6.48
C PHE A 17 -4.68 3.23 6.02
N ASP A 18 -5.30 3.86 5.02
CA ASP A 18 -6.49 3.35 4.38
C ASP A 18 -6.09 2.70 3.07
N CYS A 19 -6.59 1.51 2.81
CA CYS A 19 -6.34 0.87 1.54
C CYS A 19 -7.65 0.62 0.81
N TYR A 20 -7.62 0.88 -0.48
CA TYR A 20 -8.78 0.75 -1.35
C TYR A 20 -8.45 -0.30 -2.40
N GLY A 21 -8.89 -1.52 -2.15
CA GLY A 21 -8.65 -2.63 -3.05
C GLY A 21 -9.69 -2.67 -4.16
N SER A 22 -9.25 -3.01 -5.36
CA SER A 22 -10.16 -3.09 -6.51
C SER A 22 -11.20 -4.19 -6.35
N ILE A 23 -10.93 -5.18 -5.50
CA ILE A 23 -11.86 -6.27 -5.22
C ILE A 23 -12.38 -6.19 -3.79
N GLN A 24 -11.46 -6.08 -2.81
CA GLN A 24 -11.82 -6.12 -1.39
C GLN A 24 -12.41 -4.83 -0.84
N GLY A 25 -12.24 -3.71 -1.57
CA GLY A 25 -12.79 -2.42 -1.15
C GLY A 25 -11.93 -1.74 -0.10
N HIS A 26 -12.58 -0.95 0.76
CA HIS A 26 -11.89 -0.12 1.74
C HIS A 26 -11.61 -0.87 3.03
N LEU A 27 -10.35 -0.84 3.45
CA LEU A 27 -9.90 -1.41 4.71
C LEU A 27 -8.96 -0.40 5.37
N GLN A 28 -8.89 -0.40 6.69
CA GLN A 28 -7.99 0.49 7.42
C GLN A 28 -7.12 -0.32 8.36
N PHE A 29 -5.84 0.06 8.41
CA PHE A 29 -4.86 -0.60 9.29
C PHE A 29 -4.05 0.46 10.02
N LYS A 30 -3.48 0.09 11.14
CA LYS A 30 -2.58 0.97 11.87
C LYS A 30 -1.24 1.09 11.13
N ASN A 31 -0.66 2.29 11.17
CA ASN A 31 0.64 2.54 10.53
C ASN A 31 1.77 2.12 11.47
N ASN A 32 1.83 0.82 11.72
CA ASN A 32 2.87 0.20 12.54
C ASN A 32 3.04 -1.25 12.08
N GLU A 33 4.00 -1.94 12.68
CA GLU A 33 4.34 -3.29 12.24
C GLU A 33 3.16 -4.26 12.33
N LYS A 34 2.34 -4.15 13.38
CA LYS A 34 1.15 -4.99 13.50
C LYS A 34 0.18 -4.77 12.35
N GLY A 35 -0.04 -3.50 12.00
CA GLY A 35 -0.92 -3.15 10.89
C GLY A 35 -0.36 -3.64 9.57
N PHE A 36 0.95 -3.53 9.38
CA PHE A 36 1.60 -4.00 8.17
C PHE A 36 1.42 -5.51 7.99
N LYS A 37 1.57 -6.27 9.06
CA LYS A 37 1.41 -7.72 9.02
C LYS A 37 -0.03 -8.12 8.72
N LYS A 38 -0.99 -7.39 9.27
CA LYS A 38 -2.41 -7.63 8.97
C LYS A 38 -2.71 -7.34 7.50
N PHE A 39 -2.15 -6.25 6.97
CA PHE A 39 -2.32 -5.91 5.56
C PHE A 39 -1.70 -6.98 4.67
N LEU A 40 -0.51 -7.46 5.04
CA LEU A 40 0.17 -8.49 4.27
C LEU A 40 -0.69 -9.75 4.11
N LYS A 41 -1.47 -10.09 5.12
CA LYS A 41 -2.31 -11.30 5.09
C LYS A 41 -3.40 -11.25 4.03
N ILE A 42 -3.83 -10.05 3.63
CA ILE A 42 -4.88 -9.92 2.61
C ILE A 42 -4.29 -9.74 1.21
N LEU A 43 -2.98 -9.67 1.09
CA LEU A 43 -2.30 -9.52 -0.18
C LEU A 43 -1.93 -10.88 -0.76
N SER A 44 -1.85 -10.95 -2.08
CA SER A 44 -1.30 -12.12 -2.78
C SER A 44 -0.03 -11.68 -3.49
N LYS A 45 0.68 -12.65 -4.09
CA LYS A 45 1.88 -12.36 -4.89
C LYS A 45 1.57 -11.46 -6.07
N ASP A 46 0.31 -11.51 -6.53
CA ASP A 46 -0.11 -10.78 -7.71
C ASP A 46 -0.89 -9.51 -7.35
N SER A 47 -0.73 -9.02 -6.12
CA SER A 47 -1.29 -7.74 -5.70
C SER A 47 -0.30 -6.62 -6.02
N LEU A 48 -0.83 -5.49 -6.48
CA LEU A 48 -0.04 -4.27 -6.66
C LEU A 48 -0.49 -3.25 -5.63
N VAL A 49 0.46 -2.66 -4.91
CA VAL A 49 0.17 -1.61 -3.93
C VAL A 49 0.67 -0.29 -4.49
N VAL A 50 -0.22 0.68 -4.58
CA VAL A 50 0.10 2.02 -5.08
C VAL A 50 -0.11 3.02 -3.95
N MET A 51 0.89 3.85 -3.69
CA MET A 51 0.78 4.85 -2.63
C MET A 51 1.39 6.17 -3.07
N GLU A 52 0.85 7.27 -2.53
CA GLU A 52 1.39 8.59 -2.78
C GLU A 52 2.47 8.93 -1.76
N ALA A 53 3.54 9.53 -2.23
CA ALA A 53 4.63 9.99 -1.38
C ALA A 53 4.31 11.37 -0.80
N THR A 54 3.24 11.46 -0.02
CA THR A 54 2.85 12.71 0.63
C THR A 54 3.51 12.74 2.01
N GLY A 55 4.55 13.53 2.15
CA GLY A 55 5.37 13.51 3.35
C GLY A 55 6.25 12.25 3.38
N TYR A 56 6.45 11.68 4.57
CA TYR A 56 7.35 10.53 4.74
C TYR A 56 6.72 9.38 5.52
N TYR A 57 5.43 9.42 5.78
CA TYR A 57 4.77 8.37 6.57
C TYR A 57 4.67 7.04 5.82
N HIS A 58 4.85 7.06 4.50
CA HIS A 58 4.75 5.86 3.67
C HIS A 58 6.01 4.99 3.70
N TYR A 59 7.16 5.54 4.12
CA TYR A 59 8.44 4.84 4.00
C TYR A 59 8.47 3.48 4.68
N ARG A 60 7.99 3.41 5.90
CA ARG A 60 8.05 2.16 6.67
C ARG A 60 7.20 1.07 6.03
N LEU A 61 5.99 1.43 5.58
CA LEU A 61 5.12 0.48 4.89
C LEU A 61 5.73 0.03 3.58
N ALA A 62 6.27 0.97 2.81
CA ALA A 62 6.90 0.65 1.53
C ALA A 62 8.09 -0.30 1.72
N GLN A 63 8.93 -0.04 2.72
CA GLN A 63 10.05 -0.92 3.02
C GLN A 63 9.60 -2.32 3.45
N PHE A 64 8.58 -2.37 4.30
CA PHE A 64 8.05 -3.64 4.76
C PHE A 64 7.56 -4.49 3.58
N LEU A 65 6.77 -3.89 2.70
CA LEU A 65 6.22 -4.59 1.54
C LEU A 65 7.32 -5.01 0.57
N HIS A 66 8.31 -4.15 0.38
CA HIS A 66 9.43 -4.46 -0.49
C HIS A 66 10.19 -5.70 0.00
N LYS A 67 10.41 -5.79 1.30
CA LYS A 67 11.08 -6.96 1.90
C LYS A 67 10.25 -8.23 1.73
N GLN A 68 8.95 -8.11 1.61
CA GLN A 68 8.04 -9.24 1.41
C GLN A 68 7.84 -9.56 -0.08
N HIS A 69 8.58 -8.86 -0.95
CA HIS A 69 8.52 -9.06 -2.40
C HIS A 69 7.13 -8.74 -2.98
N ILE A 70 6.43 -7.80 -2.36
CA ILE A 70 5.15 -7.30 -2.86
C ILE A 70 5.44 -6.13 -3.81
N PRO A 71 4.89 -6.14 -5.02
CA PRO A 71 5.04 -5.00 -5.94
C PRO A 71 4.44 -3.73 -5.34
N VAL A 72 5.27 -2.69 -5.24
CA VAL A 72 4.85 -1.40 -4.69
C VAL A 72 5.23 -0.30 -5.69
N SER A 73 4.27 0.57 -5.98
CA SER A 73 4.51 1.76 -6.79
C SER A 73 4.28 2.99 -5.92
N VAL A 74 5.33 3.78 -5.73
CA VAL A 74 5.24 5.02 -4.97
C VAL A 74 5.15 6.16 -5.97
N VAL A 75 4.04 6.89 -5.92
CA VAL A 75 3.75 7.98 -6.85
C VAL A 75 4.02 9.31 -6.15
N ASN A 76 4.80 10.17 -6.80
CA ASN A 76 5.05 11.51 -6.29
C ASN A 76 3.97 12.44 -6.84
N PRO A 77 3.09 12.99 -5.98
CA PRO A 77 2.01 13.85 -6.47
C PRO A 77 2.50 15.13 -7.15
N LEU A 78 3.71 15.57 -6.82
CA LEU A 78 4.28 16.78 -7.42
C LEU A 78 4.73 16.57 -8.87
N SER A 79 4.90 15.34 -9.29
CA SER A 79 5.32 15.03 -10.66
C SER A 79 4.14 14.92 -11.63
N ILE A 80 2.91 14.99 -11.12
CA ILE A 80 1.71 14.89 -11.92
C ILE A 80 1.30 16.29 -12.36
N LYS A 81 1.34 16.53 -13.64
CA LYS A 81 1.01 17.83 -14.20
C LYS A 81 -0.07 17.67 -15.24
#